data_5d770ec22c09d5adb91b23015ac05e7d
#
_entry.id   5d770ec22c09d5adb91b23015ac05e7d
#
_cell.length_a   1.000
_cell.length_b   1.000
_cell.length_c   1.000
_cell.angle_alpha   90.00
_cell.angle_beta   90.00
_cell.angle_gamma   90.00
#
_symmetry.space_group_name_H-M   'P 1'
#
loop_
_entity.id
_entity.type
_entity.pdbx_description
1 polymer ?
#
loop_
_entity_poly.entity_id
_entity_poly.type
_entity_poly.pdbx_seq_one_letter_code
_entity_poly.pdbx_strand_id
1 'polypeptide(L)'
;MARFGDALASGADLVSAAERAVQEAVRSLDGPPDLIFFSVCGTDTEEVVLAGERVMGMAPGSVSIGCTSAGVIGGGRGVEEQGAVSVWAARLPDVEMTPFQLDVVPEGDHLAVIGMREPDESDRAALLLADPYRFPAQSFVERSTDALGGLPLVGGLADGMGGNGSVRLFFEGEVVDAGAIGLLLGGDGIVGTMVSQGCRPVGPAMAVTGAEGNVVSGLAGVPAYDRLEQLINALPPEEQELAAGGGLHIGIAMDEYADRHEQGDFLIRSVVGADPDENSLTIGDTVDVGQTVRFQVRDRDTADTDLLERLGSFGEDTGGRAAGVLLFSCNGRGASMFGTADHDVRAVRRALGVDAVTGFFAAGEVGPVAGRNHVHSYTACLLAFGD
;
A
#
# COMPACT_ATOMS: atom_id res chain seq x y z
N MET A 1 18.93 19.09 -10.67
CA MET A 1 18.74 17.63 -10.91
C MET A 1 18.54 16.95 -9.59
N ALA A 2 17.49 16.18 -9.47
CA ALA A 2 17.24 15.36 -8.30
C ALA A 2 18.30 14.23 -8.19
N ARG A 3 18.52 13.73 -7.00
CA ARG A 3 19.44 12.63 -6.72
C ARG A 3 18.79 11.67 -5.74
N PHE A 4 18.97 10.40 -6.00
CA PHE A 4 18.36 9.34 -5.22
C PHE A 4 19.38 8.28 -4.85
N GLY A 5 19.21 7.72 -3.66
CA GLY A 5 19.95 6.55 -3.22
C GLY A 5 19.07 5.68 -2.34
N ASP A 6 19.28 4.39 -2.44
CA ASP A 6 18.54 3.42 -1.64
C ASP A 6 19.47 2.33 -1.09
N ALA A 7 19.10 1.81 0.05
CA ALA A 7 19.80 0.70 0.65
C ALA A 7 18.87 -0.16 1.51
N LEU A 8 19.26 -1.41 1.67
CA LEU A 8 18.66 -2.33 2.62
C LEU A 8 19.77 -3.07 3.37
N ALA A 9 19.73 -2.99 4.69
CA ALA A 9 20.62 -3.75 5.56
C ALA A 9 19.81 -4.65 6.49
N SER A 10 20.27 -5.88 6.68
CA SER A 10 19.68 -6.86 7.59
C SER A 10 20.69 -7.31 8.62
N GLY A 11 20.21 -7.80 9.75
CA GLY A 11 21.04 -8.34 10.85
C GLY A 11 20.29 -8.38 12.17
N ALA A 12 20.86 -9.09 13.14
CA ALA A 12 20.28 -9.21 14.47
C ALA A 12 20.36 -7.90 15.28
N ASP A 13 21.32 -7.02 15.00
CA ASP A 13 21.45 -5.67 15.55
C ASP A 13 20.86 -4.67 14.53
N LEU A 14 19.63 -4.24 14.80
CA LEU A 14 18.89 -3.32 13.92
C LEU A 14 19.47 -1.91 13.93
N VAL A 15 20.06 -1.45 15.02
CA VAL A 15 20.70 -0.13 15.09
C VAL A 15 21.91 -0.09 14.15
N SER A 16 22.75 -1.12 14.19
CA SER A 16 23.87 -1.25 13.23
C SER A 16 23.38 -1.43 11.78
N ALA A 17 22.25 -2.10 11.57
CA ALA A 17 21.64 -2.22 10.23
C ALA A 17 21.16 -0.84 9.72
N ALA A 18 20.50 -0.06 10.59
CA ALA A 18 20.08 1.31 10.29
C ALA A 18 21.26 2.20 9.87
N GLU A 19 22.36 2.15 10.63
CA GLU A 19 23.57 2.91 10.30
C GLU A 19 24.13 2.56 8.92
N ARG A 20 24.24 1.27 8.60
CA ARG A 20 24.72 0.81 7.30
C ARG A 20 23.79 1.24 6.17
N ALA A 21 22.48 1.10 6.37
CA ALA A 21 21.49 1.47 5.36
C ALA A 21 21.52 2.98 5.05
N VAL A 22 21.56 3.84 6.09
CA VAL A 22 21.69 5.30 5.88
C VAL A 22 23.00 5.64 5.16
N GLN A 23 24.13 5.12 5.64
CA GLN A 23 25.44 5.41 5.04
C GLN A 23 25.50 5.03 3.55
N GLU A 24 24.89 3.91 3.19
CA GLU A 24 24.87 3.45 1.80
C GLU A 24 23.90 4.30 0.96
N ALA A 25 22.68 4.56 1.46
CA ALA A 25 21.67 5.35 0.75
C ALA A 25 22.15 6.78 0.44
N VAL A 26 22.83 7.44 1.35
CA VAL A 26 23.33 8.81 1.13
C VAL A 26 24.60 8.88 0.27
N ARG A 27 25.26 7.76 0.02
CA ARG A 27 26.56 7.73 -0.70
C ARG A 27 26.44 8.23 -2.15
N SER A 28 25.30 8.01 -2.79
CA SER A 28 25.02 8.43 -4.17
C SER A 28 24.62 9.91 -4.29
N LEU A 29 24.39 10.57 -3.15
CA LEU A 29 23.98 11.97 -3.13
C LEU A 29 25.20 12.88 -3.13
N ASP A 30 25.10 14.03 -3.79
CA ASP A 30 26.15 15.06 -3.86
C ASP A 30 26.00 16.13 -2.76
N GLY A 31 25.28 15.82 -1.69
CA GLY A 31 25.04 16.69 -0.53
C GLY A 31 24.04 16.06 0.46
N PRO A 32 23.64 16.82 1.49
CA PRO A 32 22.64 16.30 2.44
C PRO A 32 21.31 16.01 1.74
N PRO A 33 20.59 14.95 2.13
CA PRO A 33 19.25 14.67 1.61
C PRO A 33 18.24 15.73 2.07
N ASP A 34 17.23 15.98 1.23
CA ASP A 34 16.06 16.77 1.59
C ASP A 34 14.98 15.87 2.23
N LEU A 35 14.93 14.59 1.81
CA LEU A 35 14.00 13.58 2.32
C LEU A 35 14.72 12.27 2.65
N ILE A 36 14.39 11.71 3.82
CA ILE A 36 14.68 10.33 4.20
C ILE A 36 13.35 9.61 4.40
N PHE A 37 13.09 8.62 3.54
CA PHE A 37 12.03 7.64 3.74
C PHE A 37 12.64 6.33 4.21
N PHE A 38 12.02 5.65 5.20
CA PHE A 38 12.57 4.39 5.68
C PHE A 38 11.51 3.45 6.27
N SER A 39 11.85 2.18 6.34
CA SER A 39 11.03 1.20 7.05
C SER A 39 11.90 0.24 7.85
N VAL A 40 11.37 -0.20 8.99
CA VAL A 40 12.04 -1.09 9.92
C VAL A 40 11.20 -2.35 10.12
N CYS A 41 11.80 -3.52 9.92
CA CYS A 41 11.22 -4.82 10.18
C CYS A 41 11.97 -5.49 11.34
N GLY A 42 11.24 -5.92 12.37
CA GLY A 42 11.82 -6.61 13.54
C GLY A 42 10.76 -7.06 14.54
N THR A 43 11.12 -8.02 15.39
CA THR A 43 10.23 -8.60 16.41
C THR A 43 10.32 -7.91 17.75
N ASP A 44 11.47 -7.29 18.07
CA ASP A 44 11.69 -6.55 19.31
C ASP A 44 11.34 -5.07 19.09
N THR A 45 10.28 -4.63 19.76
CA THR A 45 9.76 -3.26 19.59
C THR A 45 10.75 -2.19 20.08
N GLU A 46 11.53 -2.44 21.14
CA GLU A 46 12.52 -1.49 21.64
C GLU A 46 13.66 -1.32 20.63
N GLU A 47 14.16 -2.43 20.09
CA GLU A 47 15.22 -2.41 19.07
C GLU A 47 14.75 -1.73 17.78
N VAL A 48 13.51 -1.97 17.36
CA VAL A 48 12.87 -1.32 16.21
C VAL A 48 12.77 0.20 16.41
N VAL A 49 12.35 0.66 17.59
CA VAL A 49 12.29 2.08 17.95
C VAL A 49 13.68 2.71 17.89
N LEU A 50 14.68 2.10 18.54
CA LEU A 50 16.06 2.59 18.52
C LEU A 50 16.64 2.67 17.12
N ALA A 51 16.33 1.70 16.24
CA ALA A 51 16.76 1.71 14.86
C ALA A 51 16.12 2.88 14.08
N GLY A 52 14.83 3.13 14.25
CA GLY A 52 14.12 4.26 13.62
C GLY A 52 14.67 5.62 14.10
N GLU A 53 14.84 5.80 15.40
CA GLU A 53 15.47 6.99 15.98
C GLU A 53 16.89 7.20 15.43
N ARG A 54 17.64 6.10 15.24
CA ARG A 54 18.97 6.15 14.68
C ARG A 54 18.97 6.63 13.24
N VAL A 55 18.05 6.15 12.39
CA VAL A 55 17.90 6.63 11.01
C VAL A 55 17.66 8.14 11.00
N MET A 56 16.65 8.62 11.76
CA MET A 56 16.30 10.05 11.82
C MET A 56 17.47 10.89 12.33
N GLY A 57 18.19 10.41 13.34
CA GLY A 57 19.33 11.12 13.94
C GLY A 57 20.57 11.23 13.03
N MET A 58 20.67 10.40 11.98
CA MET A 58 21.81 10.43 11.04
C MET A 58 21.66 11.41 9.87
N ALA A 59 20.46 11.96 9.66
CA ALA A 59 20.21 12.92 8.58
C ALA A 59 19.53 14.21 9.13
N PRO A 60 20.22 14.97 9.98
CA PRO A 60 19.67 16.16 10.58
C PRO A 60 19.36 17.24 9.51
N GLY A 61 18.18 17.84 9.58
CA GLY A 61 17.72 18.86 8.65
C GLY A 61 17.01 18.32 7.39
N SER A 62 16.92 17.00 7.23
CA SER A 62 16.05 16.39 6.22
C SER A 62 14.66 16.17 6.79
N VAL A 63 13.64 16.23 5.95
CA VAL A 63 12.33 15.66 6.28
C VAL A 63 12.51 14.15 6.47
N SER A 64 12.07 13.61 7.60
CA SER A 64 12.20 12.19 7.91
C SER A 64 10.84 11.55 8.15
N ILE A 65 10.54 10.49 7.39
CA ILE A 65 9.28 9.75 7.48
C ILE A 65 9.52 8.25 7.32
N GLY A 66 8.92 7.46 8.18
CA GLY A 66 9.07 6.01 8.13
C GLY A 66 8.04 5.28 8.98
N CYS A 67 8.06 3.96 8.89
CA CYS A 67 7.18 3.10 9.68
C CYS A 67 7.80 1.71 9.94
N THR A 68 7.18 0.99 10.85
CA THR A 68 7.38 -0.46 10.98
C THR A 68 6.63 -1.22 9.90
N SER A 69 7.15 -2.37 9.51
CA SER A 69 6.52 -3.26 8.53
C SER A 69 6.87 -4.74 8.78
N ALA A 70 6.08 -5.64 8.21
CA ALA A 70 6.38 -7.08 8.21
C ALA A 70 7.55 -7.46 7.27
N GLY A 71 7.91 -6.56 6.38
CA GLY A 71 9.06 -6.70 5.48
C GLY A 71 9.41 -5.39 4.81
N VAL A 72 10.65 -5.26 4.38
CA VAL A 72 11.23 -4.04 3.81
C VAL A 72 11.73 -4.25 2.38
N ILE A 73 11.70 -3.20 1.58
CA ILE A 73 12.12 -3.18 0.18
C ILE A 73 13.21 -2.11 0.01
N GLY A 74 14.34 -2.45 -0.62
CA GLY A 74 15.42 -1.50 -0.90
C GLY A 74 16.66 -2.21 -1.45
N GLY A 75 17.58 -1.48 -2.06
CA GLY A 75 18.81 -2.04 -2.65
C GLY A 75 18.52 -3.12 -3.72
N GLY A 76 17.38 -3.03 -4.41
CA GLY A 76 16.95 -3.97 -5.44
C GLY A 76 16.48 -5.33 -4.93
N ARG A 77 16.15 -5.45 -3.66
CA ARG A 77 15.66 -6.68 -3.02
C ARG A 77 14.57 -6.41 -1.99
N GLY A 78 13.82 -7.44 -1.63
CA GLY A 78 12.91 -7.46 -0.49
C GLY A 78 13.42 -8.39 0.62
N VAL A 79 13.05 -8.08 1.85
CA VAL A 79 13.33 -8.92 3.02
C VAL A 79 12.06 -8.98 3.87
N GLU A 80 11.56 -10.18 4.15
CA GLU A 80 10.37 -10.44 4.94
C GLU A 80 10.73 -11.24 6.19
N GLU A 81 9.97 -11.06 7.27
CA GLU A 81 9.99 -11.87 8.50
C GLU A 81 11.36 -11.97 9.21
N GLN A 82 12.25 -11.02 8.99
CA GLN A 82 13.53 -10.94 9.68
C GLN A 82 13.97 -9.50 9.92
N GLY A 83 14.86 -9.29 10.88
CA GLY A 83 15.38 -7.98 11.24
C GLY A 83 16.07 -7.29 10.05
N ALA A 84 15.51 -6.18 9.59
CA ALA A 84 16.04 -5.40 8.48
C ALA A 84 15.56 -3.94 8.49
N VAL A 85 16.34 -3.07 7.89
CA VAL A 85 16.05 -1.65 7.69
C VAL A 85 16.27 -1.30 6.23
N SER A 86 15.28 -0.68 5.59
CA SER A 86 15.42 -0.05 4.27
C SER A 86 15.41 1.46 4.41
N VAL A 87 16.24 2.13 3.61
CA VAL A 87 16.36 3.59 3.60
C VAL A 87 16.40 4.08 2.16
N TRP A 88 15.63 5.10 1.89
CA TRP A 88 15.68 5.89 0.67
C TRP A 88 16.03 7.32 1.02
N ALA A 89 17.07 7.85 0.39
CA ALA A 89 17.56 9.20 0.58
C ALA A 89 17.43 9.97 -0.73
N ALA A 90 16.85 11.16 -0.69
CA ALA A 90 16.63 11.96 -1.90
C ALA A 90 17.04 13.42 -1.70
N ARG A 91 17.63 13.99 -2.75
CA ARG A 91 17.73 15.44 -2.98
C ARG A 91 16.69 15.83 -4.01
N LEU A 92 15.81 16.74 -3.63
CA LEU A 92 14.56 17.03 -4.34
C LEU A 92 14.41 18.57 -4.53
N PRO A 93 15.27 19.22 -5.34
CA PRO A 93 15.26 20.68 -5.46
C PRO A 93 13.95 21.24 -6.04
N ASP A 94 13.21 20.42 -6.80
CA ASP A 94 11.98 20.80 -7.50
C ASP A 94 10.72 20.17 -6.88
N VAL A 95 10.82 19.75 -5.60
CA VAL A 95 9.70 19.21 -4.81
C VAL A 95 9.50 20.05 -3.56
N GLU A 96 8.29 20.55 -3.38
CA GLU A 96 7.84 21.16 -2.15
C GLU A 96 7.24 20.09 -1.24
N MET A 97 7.66 20.06 0.02
CA MET A 97 7.20 19.08 1.01
C MET A 97 6.57 19.78 2.20
N THR A 98 5.33 19.45 2.51
CA THR A 98 4.65 19.89 3.73
C THR A 98 4.36 18.68 4.59
N PRO A 99 5.15 18.45 5.65
CA PRO A 99 4.91 17.36 6.60
C PRO A 99 3.59 17.55 7.35
N PHE A 100 2.87 16.47 7.63
CA PHE A 100 1.66 16.48 8.45
C PHE A 100 1.56 15.21 9.30
N GLN A 101 0.95 15.36 10.48
CA GLN A 101 0.53 14.25 11.34
C GLN A 101 -0.97 14.34 11.53
N LEU A 102 -1.67 13.21 11.37
CA LEU A 102 -3.11 13.13 11.53
C LEU A 102 -3.48 12.51 12.86
N ASP A 103 -4.28 13.23 13.60
CA ASP A 103 -4.87 12.77 14.84
C ASP A 103 -6.38 12.59 14.71
N VAL A 104 -6.93 11.64 15.47
CA VAL A 104 -8.36 11.38 15.53
C VAL A 104 -8.92 11.98 16.80
N VAL A 105 -9.84 12.92 16.67
CA VAL A 105 -10.47 13.60 17.79
C VAL A 105 -11.99 13.40 17.79
N PRO A 106 -12.63 13.21 18.95
CA PRO A 106 -14.08 13.17 19.05
C PRO A 106 -14.69 14.54 18.71
N GLU A 107 -15.70 14.56 17.83
CA GLU A 107 -16.49 15.74 17.50
C GLU A 107 -17.99 15.41 17.57
N GLY A 108 -18.60 15.60 18.75
CA GLY A 108 -19.97 15.15 19.02
C GLY A 108 -20.10 13.62 18.91
N ASP A 109 -20.99 13.16 18.03
CA ASP A 109 -21.22 11.72 17.76
C ASP A 109 -20.30 11.16 16.64
N HIS A 110 -19.38 11.97 16.13
CA HIS A 110 -18.48 11.60 15.03
C HIS A 110 -17.02 11.68 15.45
N LEU A 111 -16.15 11.11 14.63
CA LEU A 111 -14.71 11.28 14.73
C LEU A 111 -14.25 12.24 13.62
N ALA A 112 -13.49 13.26 14.00
CA ALA A 112 -12.81 14.14 13.07
C ALA A 112 -11.33 13.75 12.95
N VAL A 113 -10.79 13.83 11.75
CA VAL A 113 -9.36 13.71 11.49
C VAL A 113 -8.81 15.12 11.27
N ILE A 114 -7.81 15.50 12.04
CA ILE A 114 -7.19 16.82 11.99
C ILE A 114 -5.67 16.69 11.78
N GLY A 115 -5.01 17.76 11.36
CA GLY A 115 -3.54 17.84 11.30
C GLY A 115 -2.95 18.04 9.90
N MET A 116 -3.77 18.02 8.83
CA MET A 116 -3.33 18.34 7.47
C MET A 116 -3.93 19.70 7.03
N ARG A 117 -3.14 20.54 6.36
CA ARG A 117 -3.69 21.71 5.68
C ARG A 117 -4.53 21.33 4.46
N GLU A 118 -5.42 22.18 4.03
CA GLU A 118 -6.06 22.00 2.73
C GLU A 118 -5.00 22.02 1.62
N PRO A 119 -5.05 21.08 0.65
CA PRO A 119 -4.19 21.12 -0.51
C PRO A 119 -4.41 22.39 -1.34
N ASP A 120 -3.37 22.85 -2.00
CA ASP A 120 -3.42 23.95 -2.94
C ASP A 120 -3.03 23.51 -4.37
N GLU A 121 -3.06 24.46 -5.31
CA GLU A 121 -2.81 24.16 -6.74
C GLU A 121 -1.39 23.66 -7.03
N SER A 122 -0.43 23.86 -6.12
CA SER A 122 0.94 23.36 -6.28
C SER A 122 1.08 21.90 -5.88
N ASP A 123 0.19 21.38 -5.02
CA ASP A 123 0.23 19.99 -4.57
C ASP A 123 -0.10 19.02 -5.72
N ARG A 124 0.66 17.95 -5.82
CA ARG A 124 0.55 16.93 -6.88
C ARG A 124 0.17 15.56 -6.35
N ALA A 125 0.56 15.25 -5.12
CA ALA A 125 0.24 14.01 -4.43
C ALA A 125 0.38 14.19 -2.91
N ALA A 126 -0.19 13.27 -2.16
CA ALA A 126 0.09 13.12 -0.73
C ALA A 126 0.61 11.71 -0.44
N LEU A 127 1.71 11.62 0.31
CA LEU A 127 2.22 10.38 0.87
C LEU A 127 1.56 10.15 2.24
N LEU A 128 1.07 8.93 2.50
CA LEU A 128 0.43 8.56 3.76
C LEU A 128 1.00 7.25 4.32
N LEU A 129 1.42 7.27 5.57
CA LEU A 129 1.70 6.09 6.38
C LEU A 129 0.76 6.07 7.58
N ALA A 130 0.03 5.00 7.82
CA ALA A 130 -0.97 4.95 8.88
C ALA A 130 -0.89 3.67 9.70
N ASP A 131 -1.22 3.79 10.99
CA ASP A 131 -1.45 2.65 11.88
C ASP A 131 -2.84 2.06 11.61
N PRO A 132 -2.96 0.84 11.07
CA PRO A 132 -4.26 0.26 10.72
C PRO A 132 -5.14 -0.06 11.92
N TYR A 133 -4.57 -0.12 13.13
CA TYR A 133 -5.29 -0.47 14.35
C TYR A 133 -5.82 0.76 15.12
N ARG A 134 -5.18 1.93 14.93
CA ARG A 134 -5.44 3.14 15.72
C ARG A 134 -5.78 4.36 14.87
N PHE A 135 -5.92 4.17 13.56
CA PHE A 135 -6.35 5.19 12.62
C PHE A 135 -7.46 4.63 11.72
N PRO A 136 -8.55 5.33 11.47
CA PRO A 136 -9.66 4.88 10.60
C PRO A 136 -9.28 5.01 9.12
N ALA A 137 -8.21 4.30 8.69
CA ALA A 137 -7.58 4.47 7.39
C ALA A 137 -8.56 4.29 6.23
N GLN A 138 -9.41 3.26 6.26
CA GLN A 138 -10.41 3.01 5.22
C GLN A 138 -11.31 4.24 5.01
N SER A 139 -12.01 4.67 6.06
CA SER A 139 -12.94 5.79 5.99
C SER A 139 -12.25 7.13 5.65
N PHE A 140 -11.01 7.33 6.11
CA PHE A 140 -10.23 8.52 5.79
C PHE A 140 -9.88 8.54 4.30
N VAL A 141 -9.31 7.47 3.78
CA VAL A 141 -8.86 7.37 2.39
C VAL A 141 -10.04 7.48 1.41
N GLU A 142 -11.17 6.83 1.69
CA GLU A 142 -12.37 6.93 0.86
C GLU A 142 -12.90 8.36 0.76
N ARG A 143 -12.92 9.08 1.89
CA ARG A 143 -13.38 10.48 1.93
C ARG A 143 -12.35 11.47 1.43
N SER A 144 -11.08 11.10 1.41
CA SER A 144 -9.98 11.98 1.01
C SER A 144 -10.11 12.47 -0.43
N THR A 145 -10.69 11.68 -1.33
CA THR A 145 -10.88 12.09 -2.73
C THR A 145 -11.67 13.39 -2.82
N ASP A 146 -12.81 13.46 -2.14
CA ASP A 146 -13.66 14.64 -2.17
C ASP A 146 -13.10 15.76 -1.27
N ALA A 147 -12.58 15.40 -0.09
CA ALA A 147 -12.04 16.37 0.88
C ALA A 147 -10.75 17.05 0.41
N LEU A 148 -9.93 16.38 -0.38
CA LEU A 148 -8.67 16.88 -0.90
C LEU A 148 -8.75 17.30 -2.38
N GLY A 149 -9.96 17.49 -2.92
CA GLY A 149 -10.16 17.97 -4.29
C GLY A 149 -9.62 17.06 -5.38
N GLY A 150 -9.58 15.74 -5.13
CA GLY A 150 -9.07 14.75 -6.08
C GLY A 150 -7.55 14.55 -6.02
N LEU A 151 -6.85 15.12 -5.03
CA LEU A 151 -5.42 14.92 -4.86
C LEU A 151 -5.10 13.41 -4.69
N PRO A 152 -4.20 12.83 -5.50
CA PRO A 152 -3.76 11.47 -5.34
C PRO A 152 -3.13 11.22 -3.97
N LEU A 153 -3.66 10.24 -3.23
CA LEU A 153 -3.10 9.77 -1.97
C LEU A 153 -2.43 8.42 -2.21
N VAL A 154 -1.17 8.30 -1.86
CA VAL A 154 -0.38 7.08 -2.06
C VAL A 154 0.41 6.74 -0.81
N GLY A 155 0.60 5.46 -0.55
CA GLY A 155 1.33 5.03 0.63
C GLY A 155 0.92 3.64 1.08
N GLY A 156 0.97 3.40 2.40
CA GLY A 156 0.64 2.10 2.94
C GLY A 156 0.32 2.12 4.42
N LEU A 157 -0.40 1.09 4.82
CA LEU A 157 -0.66 0.81 6.21
C LEU A 157 0.56 0.10 6.81
N ALA A 158 1.05 0.65 7.89
CA ALA A 158 2.17 0.08 8.64
C ALA A 158 1.78 -1.30 9.22
N ASP A 159 2.77 -2.13 9.43
CA ASP A 159 2.60 -3.42 10.10
C ASP A 159 3.72 -3.58 11.14
N GLY A 160 3.59 -4.57 11.98
CA GLY A 160 4.62 -4.91 12.95
C GLY A 160 4.60 -6.41 13.22
N MET A 161 5.76 -7.03 13.27
CA MET A 161 5.89 -8.47 13.48
C MET A 161 5.33 -8.96 14.84
N GLY A 162 5.01 -8.04 15.76
CA GLY A 162 4.34 -8.30 17.03
C GLY A 162 2.81 -8.13 17.02
N GLY A 163 2.21 -7.81 15.87
CA GLY A 163 0.78 -7.54 15.74
C GLY A 163 0.33 -6.21 16.35
N ASN A 164 -0.91 -6.15 16.82
CA ASN A 164 -1.48 -4.93 17.40
C ASN A 164 -0.61 -4.44 18.60
N GLY A 165 -0.17 -3.19 18.52
CA GLY A 165 0.70 -2.54 19.53
C GLY A 165 2.19 -2.54 19.18
N SER A 166 2.64 -3.28 18.14
CA SER A 166 4.02 -3.23 17.64
C SER A 166 4.24 -2.21 16.52
N VAL A 167 3.17 -1.64 15.97
CA VAL A 167 3.25 -0.59 14.95
C VAL A 167 3.85 0.69 15.55
N ARG A 168 4.82 1.26 14.84
CA ARG A 168 5.42 2.57 15.12
C ARG A 168 5.53 3.35 13.82
N LEU A 169 5.22 4.63 13.90
CA LEU A 169 5.47 5.60 12.85
C LEU A 169 6.63 6.49 13.29
N PHE A 170 7.47 6.89 12.38
CA PHE A 170 8.65 7.72 12.63
C PHE A 170 8.53 8.99 11.81
N PHE A 171 8.55 10.14 12.49
CA PHE A 171 8.24 11.40 11.84
C PHE A 171 8.96 12.57 12.46
N GLU A 172 9.77 13.28 11.68
CA GLU A 172 10.46 14.52 12.07
C GLU A 172 11.22 14.42 13.39
N GLY A 173 11.87 13.28 13.61
CA GLY A 173 12.66 13.01 14.82
C GLY A 173 11.87 12.42 15.98
N GLU A 174 10.58 12.23 15.83
CA GLU A 174 9.69 11.67 16.85
C GLU A 174 9.19 10.26 16.50
N VAL A 175 8.87 9.47 17.51
CA VAL A 175 8.20 8.18 17.39
C VAL A 175 6.73 8.38 17.71
N VAL A 176 5.87 8.08 16.75
CA VAL A 176 4.42 8.27 16.83
C VAL A 176 3.74 6.91 17.02
N ASP A 177 3.00 6.76 18.10
CA ASP A 177 2.41 5.48 18.53
C ASP A 177 1.03 5.20 17.93
N ALA A 178 0.38 6.19 17.31
CA ALA A 178 -0.97 6.07 16.78
C ALA A 178 -1.25 7.15 15.72
N GLY A 179 -2.30 6.98 14.93
CA GLY A 179 -2.69 7.95 13.92
C GLY A 179 -2.08 7.68 12.55
N ALA A 180 -1.81 8.74 11.82
CA ALA A 180 -1.13 8.66 10.53
C ALA A 180 -0.17 9.85 10.36
N ILE A 181 0.85 9.65 9.54
CA ILE A 181 1.84 10.66 9.18
C ILE A 181 1.93 10.77 7.66
N GLY A 182 2.35 11.90 7.15
CA GLY A 182 2.46 12.03 5.70
C GLY A 182 3.14 13.31 5.24
N LEU A 183 3.20 13.44 3.93
CA LEU A 183 3.74 14.60 3.24
C LEU A 183 2.77 15.04 2.14
N LEU A 184 2.37 16.31 2.13
CA LEU A 184 1.87 16.92 0.90
C LEU A 184 3.07 17.23 0.02
N LEU A 185 3.00 16.82 -1.22
CA LEU A 185 4.09 16.88 -2.19
C LEU A 185 3.67 17.73 -3.39
N GLY A 186 4.37 18.83 -3.60
CA GLY A 186 4.15 19.76 -4.70
C GLY A 186 5.35 19.85 -5.62
N GLY A 187 5.19 20.63 -6.71
CA GLY A 187 6.25 20.90 -7.66
C GLY A 187 6.36 19.89 -8.81
N ASP A 188 7.28 20.19 -9.73
CA ASP A 188 7.44 19.44 -10.99
C ASP A 188 8.25 18.12 -10.84
N GLY A 189 8.88 17.93 -9.68
CA GLY A 189 9.62 16.71 -9.36
C GLY A 189 8.73 15.49 -9.03
N ILE A 190 7.41 15.65 -8.93
CA ILE A 190 6.48 14.53 -8.78
C ILE A 190 6.06 14.05 -10.17
N VAL A 191 6.41 12.82 -10.50
CA VAL A 191 6.12 12.22 -11.82
C VAL A 191 4.72 11.62 -11.86
N GLY A 192 4.32 10.88 -10.83
CA GLY A 192 3.00 10.30 -10.75
C GLY A 192 2.92 9.09 -9.82
N THR A 193 1.73 8.50 -9.80
CA THR A 193 1.39 7.31 -9.01
C THR A 193 0.85 6.20 -9.91
N MET A 194 1.02 4.96 -9.49
CA MET A 194 0.48 3.80 -10.20
C MET A 194 0.01 2.75 -9.20
N VAL A 195 -1.05 2.04 -9.55
CA VAL A 195 -1.58 0.88 -8.80
C VAL A 195 -1.66 -0.32 -9.73
N SER A 196 -1.08 -1.45 -9.31
CA SER A 196 -1.22 -2.75 -9.96
C SER A 196 -1.96 -3.72 -9.05
N GLN A 197 -2.93 -4.44 -9.61
CA GLN A 197 -3.78 -5.37 -8.85
C GLN A 197 -3.33 -6.82 -9.06
N GLY A 198 -3.38 -7.61 -7.99
CA GLY A 198 -2.88 -9.00 -7.99
C GLY A 198 -3.96 -10.06 -8.13
N CYS A 199 -5.21 -9.70 -8.40
CA CYS A 199 -6.34 -10.64 -8.44
C CYS A 199 -7.03 -10.64 -9.80
N ARG A 200 -7.53 -11.80 -10.18
CA ARG A 200 -8.28 -12.05 -11.41
C ARG A 200 -9.74 -12.36 -11.12
N PRO A 201 -10.70 -11.74 -11.83
CA PRO A 201 -12.11 -12.04 -11.65
C PRO A 201 -12.46 -13.46 -12.11
N VAL A 202 -13.29 -14.16 -11.32
CA VAL A 202 -13.84 -15.49 -11.62
C VAL A 202 -15.38 -15.47 -11.51
N GLY A 203 -16.04 -16.25 -12.33
CA GLY A 203 -17.50 -16.26 -12.37
C GLY A 203 -18.11 -14.93 -12.87
N PRO A 204 -19.43 -14.78 -12.80
CA PRO A 204 -20.13 -13.57 -13.22
C PRO A 204 -20.06 -12.45 -12.16
N ALA A 205 -20.21 -11.20 -12.59
CA ALA A 205 -20.59 -10.10 -11.71
C ALA A 205 -22.02 -10.28 -11.20
N MET A 206 -22.30 -9.92 -9.95
CA MET A 206 -23.57 -10.16 -9.27
C MET A 206 -23.94 -8.96 -8.41
N ALA A 207 -25.22 -8.57 -8.43
CA ALA A 207 -25.71 -7.59 -7.46
C ALA A 207 -25.84 -8.23 -6.06
N VAL A 208 -25.46 -7.49 -5.04
CA VAL A 208 -25.73 -7.82 -3.64
C VAL A 208 -27.23 -7.64 -3.39
N THR A 209 -27.90 -8.70 -2.95
CA THR A 209 -29.35 -8.70 -2.68
C THR A 209 -29.69 -8.83 -1.20
N GLY A 210 -28.70 -9.04 -0.35
CA GLY A 210 -28.82 -9.04 1.10
C GLY A 210 -27.45 -8.82 1.74
N ALA A 211 -27.36 -7.81 2.61
CA ALA A 211 -26.16 -7.52 3.39
C ALA A 211 -26.51 -6.76 4.67
N GLU A 212 -25.70 -6.94 5.71
CA GLU A 212 -25.69 -6.16 6.94
C GLU A 212 -24.24 -5.92 7.40
N GLY A 213 -23.77 -4.69 7.28
CA GLY A 213 -22.37 -4.34 7.51
C GLY A 213 -21.45 -5.10 6.56
N ASN A 214 -20.58 -5.94 7.10
CA ASN A 214 -19.63 -6.75 6.34
C ASN A 214 -20.11 -8.21 6.10
N VAL A 215 -21.35 -8.52 6.45
CA VAL A 215 -21.94 -9.84 6.24
C VAL A 215 -22.86 -9.80 5.02
N VAL A 216 -22.53 -10.58 4.00
CA VAL A 216 -23.32 -10.73 2.77
C VAL A 216 -24.17 -11.99 2.88
N SER A 217 -25.48 -11.84 2.86
CA SER A 217 -26.44 -12.94 2.93
C SER A 217 -27.06 -13.31 1.58
N GLY A 218 -26.98 -12.44 0.56
CA GLY A 218 -27.58 -12.70 -0.74
C GLY A 218 -26.81 -12.11 -1.93
N LEU A 219 -26.62 -12.92 -2.98
CA LEU A 219 -25.99 -12.54 -4.25
C LEU A 219 -26.86 -12.95 -5.42
N ALA A 220 -27.29 -11.99 -6.24
CA ALA A 220 -28.18 -12.20 -7.40
C ALA A 220 -29.44 -13.02 -7.03
N GLY A 221 -30.05 -12.73 -5.87
CA GLY A 221 -31.28 -13.39 -5.40
C GLY A 221 -31.11 -14.81 -4.85
N VAL A 222 -29.88 -15.26 -4.65
CA VAL A 222 -29.55 -16.58 -4.07
C VAL A 222 -28.71 -16.37 -2.80
N PRO A 223 -28.80 -17.23 -1.77
CA PRO A 223 -27.96 -17.17 -0.59
C PRO A 223 -26.48 -17.08 -0.96
N ALA A 224 -25.71 -16.25 -0.26
CA ALA A 224 -24.34 -15.93 -0.66
C ALA A 224 -23.40 -17.14 -0.57
N TYR A 225 -23.58 -17.99 0.44
CA TYR A 225 -22.82 -19.23 0.59
C TYR A 225 -23.12 -20.22 -0.57
N ASP A 226 -24.40 -20.38 -0.96
CA ASP A 226 -24.79 -21.21 -2.10
C ASP A 226 -24.14 -20.72 -3.40
N ARG A 227 -24.02 -19.41 -3.58
CA ARG A 227 -23.32 -18.82 -4.74
C ARG A 227 -21.85 -19.12 -4.72
N LEU A 228 -21.20 -19.03 -3.57
CA LEU A 228 -19.80 -19.42 -3.41
C LEU A 228 -19.60 -20.91 -3.76
N GLU A 229 -20.45 -21.80 -3.22
CA GLU A 229 -20.38 -23.23 -3.48
C GLU A 229 -20.59 -23.55 -4.98
N GLN A 230 -21.58 -22.92 -5.62
CA GLN A 230 -21.82 -23.05 -7.06
C GLN A 230 -20.61 -22.60 -7.86
N LEU A 231 -19.97 -21.47 -7.49
CA LEU A 231 -18.79 -20.98 -8.15
C LEU A 231 -17.64 -21.99 -8.02
N ILE A 232 -17.29 -22.39 -6.79
CA ILE A 232 -16.16 -23.28 -6.55
C ILE A 232 -16.33 -24.59 -7.32
N ASN A 233 -17.53 -25.16 -7.32
CA ASN A 233 -17.82 -26.40 -8.06
C ASN A 233 -17.72 -26.24 -9.59
N ALA A 234 -17.83 -25.02 -10.11
CA ALA A 234 -17.72 -24.73 -11.54
C ALA A 234 -16.29 -24.35 -11.97
N LEU A 235 -15.39 -24.03 -11.03
CA LEU A 235 -14.01 -23.67 -11.33
C LEU A 235 -13.20 -24.88 -11.81
N PRO A 236 -12.18 -24.70 -12.65
CA PRO A 236 -11.16 -25.69 -12.93
C PRO A 236 -10.46 -26.17 -11.64
N PRO A 237 -9.97 -27.43 -11.59
CA PRO A 237 -9.32 -27.96 -10.37
C PRO A 237 -8.18 -27.10 -9.83
N GLU A 238 -7.37 -26.50 -10.69
CA GLU A 238 -6.28 -25.60 -10.30
C GLU A 238 -6.78 -24.35 -9.59
N GLU A 239 -7.89 -23.77 -10.05
CA GLU A 239 -8.53 -22.60 -9.41
C GLU A 239 -9.25 -22.97 -8.11
N GLN A 240 -9.80 -24.20 -8.02
CA GLN A 240 -10.36 -24.70 -6.76
C GLN A 240 -9.26 -24.83 -5.68
N GLU A 241 -8.07 -25.28 -6.05
CA GLU A 241 -6.91 -25.37 -5.13
C GLU A 241 -6.46 -23.97 -4.67
N LEU A 242 -6.40 -22.99 -5.58
CA LEU A 242 -6.10 -21.61 -5.24
C LEU A 242 -7.14 -21.03 -4.27
N ALA A 243 -8.41 -21.22 -4.55
CA ALA A 243 -9.51 -20.75 -3.69
C ALA A 243 -9.45 -21.40 -2.29
N ALA A 244 -9.24 -22.71 -2.22
CA ALA A 244 -9.12 -23.46 -0.97
C ALA A 244 -7.87 -23.06 -0.15
N GLY A 245 -6.78 -22.66 -0.82
CA GLY A 245 -5.55 -22.17 -0.21
C GLY A 245 -5.63 -20.72 0.32
N GLY A 246 -6.84 -20.13 0.41
CA GLY A 246 -7.03 -18.74 0.88
C GLY A 246 -6.84 -17.71 -0.23
N GLY A 247 -6.77 -18.14 -1.48
CA GLY A 247 -6.66 -17.24 -2.63
C GLY A 247 -8.00 -16.69 -3.14
N LEU A 248 -9.13 -17.00 -2.48
CA LEU A 248 -10.44 -16.48 -2.87
C LEU A 248 -10.73 -15.15 -2.20
N HIS A 249 -11.15 -14.20 -3.02
CA HIS A 249 -11.51 -12.84 -2.62
C HIS A 249 -12.84 -12.44 -3.26
N ILE A 250 -13.36 -11.29 -2.86
CA ILE A 250 -14.49 -10.64 -3.50
C ILE A 250 -14.06 -9.25 -3.97
N GLY A 251 -14.40 -8.89 -5.19
CA GLY A 251 -14.22 -7.55 -5.72
C GLY A 251 -15.53 -6.78 -5.65
N ILE A 252 -15.50 -5.56 -5.14
CA ILE A 252 -16.62 -4.62 -5.14
C ILE A 252 -16.37 -3.67 -6.32
N ALA A 253 -17.35 -3.52 -7.23
CA ALA A 253 -17.21 -2.64 -8.38
C ALA A 253 -16.97 -1.18 -7.94
N MET A 254 -15.99 -0.52 -8.54
CA MET A 254 -15.68 0.88 -8.26
C MET A 254 -16.63 1.85 -8.99
N ASP A 255 -17.17 1.43 -10.13
CA ASP A 255 -18.17 2.18 -10.89
C ASP A 255 -19.37 1.27 -11.19
N GLU A 256 -20.50 1.51 -10.50
CA GLU A 256 -21.74 0.77 -10.69
C GLU A 256 -22.42 1.04 -12.03
N TYR A 257 -22.07 2.11 -12.71
CA TYR A 257 -22.68 2.54 -13.96
C TYR A 257 -21.90 2.07 -15.20
N ALA A 258 -20.78 1.37 -15.01
CA ALA A 258 -20.02 0.83 -16.11
C ALA A 258 -20.82 -0.26 -16.86
N ASP A 259 -20.86 -0.20 -18.19
CA ASP A 259 -21.54 -1.21 -19.04
C ASP A 259 -20.94 -2.62 -18.87
N ARG A 260 -19.67 -2.69 -18.51
CA ARG A 260 -18.91 -3.92 -18.25
C ARG A 260 -17.89 -3.68 -17.16
N HIS A 261 -17.62 -4.71 -16.38
CA HIS A 261 -16.58 -4.71 -15.36
C HIS A 261 -15.50 -5.73 -15.75
N GLU A 262 -14.31 -5.23 -15.97
CA GLU A 262 -13.13 -6.02 -16.35
C GLU A 262 -12.16 -6.15 -15.16
N GLN A 263 -11.00 -6.74 -15.38
CA GLN A 263 -9.92 -6.76 -14.40
C GLN A 263 -9.47 -5.31 -14.13
N GLY A 264 -9.27 -4.98 -12.87
CA GLY A 264 -8.88 -3.62 -12.48
C GLY A 264 -10.05 -2.71 -12.07
N ASP A 265 -11.31 -3.09 -12.35
CA ASP A 265 -12.49 -2.28 -12.03
C ASP A 265 -13.10 -2.59 -10.65
N PHE A 266 -12.40 -3.40 -9.86
CA PHE A 266 -12.89 -3.87 -8.57
C PHE A 266 -11.94 -3.52 -7.43
N LEU A 267 -12.49 -3.11 -6.29
CA LEU A 267 -11.80 -3.10 -5.02
C LEU A 267 -11.77 -4.52 -4.44
N ILE A 268 -10.59 -5.07 -4.29
CA ILE A 268 -10.42 -6.44 -3.80
C ILE A 268 -10.53 -6.46 -2.27
N ARG A 269 -11.34 -7.38 -1.76
CA ARG A 269 -11.54 -7.60 -0.32
C ARG A 269 -11.43 -9.08 0.00
N SER A 270 -10.85 -9.39 1.15
CA SER A 270 -10.75 -10.76 1.61
C SER A 270 -12.13 -11.32 1.95
N VAL A 271 -12.38 -12.58 1.60
CA VAL A 271 -13.46 -13.36 2.20
C VAL A 271 -12.90 -13.91 3.51
N VAL A 272 -13.30 -13.32 4.64
CA VAL A 272 -12.77 -13.67 5.97
C VAL A 272 -13.55 -14.77 6.68
N GLY A 273 -14.73 -15.08 6.18
CA GLY A 273 -15.57 -16.16 6.71
C GLY A 273 -16.65 -16.60 5.71
N ALA A 274 -17.07 -17.84 5.83
CA ALA A 274 -18.20 -18.41 5.11
C ALA A 274 -18.98 -19.30 6.08
N ASP A 275 -20.25 -18.99 6.28
CA ASP A 275 -21.14 -19.68 7.23
C ASP A 275 -22.22 -20.45 6.46
N PRO A 276 -22.15 -21.79 6.43
CA PRO A 276 -23.14 -22.63 5.75
C PRO A 276 -24.49 -22.66 6.48
N ASP A 277 -24.53 -22.45 7.81
CA ASP A 277 -25.77 -22.52 8.59
C ASP A 277 -26.59 -21.23 8.39
N GLU A 278 -25.92 -20.08 8.36
CA GLU A 278 -26.53 -18.77 8.08
C GLU A 278 -26.56 -18.43 6.58
N ASN A 279 -26.01 -19.29 5.73
CA ASN A 279 -25.88 -19.09 4.28
C ASN A 279 -25.23 -17.75 3.90
N SER A 280 -24.24 -17.28 4.67
CA SER A 280 -23.63 -15.98 4.53
C SER A 280 -22.12 -16.02 4.31
N LEU A 281 -21.57 -14.89 3.83
CA LEU A 281 -20.14 -14.64 3.70
C LEU A 281 -19.80 -13.41 4.52
N THR A 282 -18.69 -13.46 5.26
CA THR A 282 -18.11 -12.29 5.91
C THR A 282 -16.95 -11.80 5.06
N ILE A 283 -16.94 -10.53 4.71
CA ILE A 283 -15.88 -9.92 3.89
C ILE A 283 -15.11 -8.87 4.70
N GLY A 284 -13.93 -8.49 4.21
CA GLY A 284 -13.04 -7.52 4.88
C GLY A 284 -13.44 -6.05 4.70
N ASP A 285 -14.69 -5.77 4.32
CA ASP A 285 -15.24 -4.41 4.15
C ASP A 285 -16.76 -4.43 4.31
N THR A 286 -17.38 -3.25 4.45
CA THR A 286 -18.82 -3.10 4.38
C THR A 286 -19.31 -3.11 2.93
N VAL A 287 -20.52 -3.64 2.70
CA VAL A 287 -21.13 -3.66 1.39
C VAL A 287 -22.63 -3.42 1.49
N ASP A 288 -23.16 -2.64 0.57
CA ASP A 288 -24.57 -2.28 0.52
C ASP A 288 -25.35 -3.12 -0.48
N VAL A 289 -26.63 -3.33 -0.17
CA VAL A 289 -27.57 -3.94 -1.13
C VAL A 289 -27.66 -3.08 -2.39
N GLY A 290 -27.48 -3.72 -3.55
CA GLY A 290 -27.47 -3.06 -4.85
C GLY A 290 -26.09 -2.90 -5.44
N GLN A 291 -25.03 -2.95 -4.64
CA GLN A 291 -23.65 -2.93 -5.16
C GLN A 291 -23.34 -4.17 -6.00
N THR A 292 -22.53 -3.98 -7.00
CA THR A 292 -22.03 -5.05 -7.87
C THR A 292 -20.76 -5.64 -7.30
N VAL A 293 -20.76 -6.97 -7.13
CA VAL A 293 -19.59 -7.72 -6.67
C VAL A 293 -19.23 -8.84 -7.64
N ARG A 294 -17.98 -9.26 -7.62
CA ARG A 294 -17.50 -10.41 -8.38
C ARG A 294 -16.44 -11.15 -7.60
N PHE A 295 -16.51 -12.48 -7.55
CA PHE A 295 -15.45 -13.25 -6.94
C PHE A 295 -14.13 -13.09 -7.70
N GLN A 296 -13.05 -13.15 -6.97
CA GLN A 296 -11.69 -12.95 -7.46
C GLN A 296 -10.79 -14.06 -6.93
N VAL A 297 -9.82 -14.46 -7.71
CA VAL A 297 -8.75 -15.36 -7.23
C VAL A 297 -7.41 -14.64 -7.31
N ARG A 298 -6.61 -14.83 -6.27
CA ARG A 298 -5.23 -14.38 -6.25
C ARG A 298 -4.42 -15.31 -7.16
N ASP A 299 -3.86 -14.76 -8.23
CA ASP A 299 -3.17 -15.50 -9.25
C ASP A 299 -1.82 -14.83 -9.53
N ARG A 300 -0.75 -15.59 -9.35
CA ARG A 300 0.64 -15.12 -9.51
C ARG A 300 0.90 -14.59 -10.92
N ASP A 301 0.51 -15.31 -11.95
CA ASP A 301 0.84 -14.98 -13.33
C ASP A 301 0.05 -13.75 -13.79
N THR A 302 -1.19 -13.63 -13.31
CA THR A 302 -2.02 -12.44 -13.52
C THR A 302 -1.43 -11.21 -12.82
N ALA A 303 -0.95 -11.38 -11.58
CA ALA A 303 -0.33 -10.28 -10.82
C ALA A 303 0.98 -9.80 -11.44
N ASP A 304 1.80 -10.71 -11.98
CA ASP A 304 3.02 -10.38 -12.71
C ASP A 304 2.70 -9.64 -14.01
N THR A 305 1.75 -10.15 -14.80
CA THR A 305 1.34 -9.55 -16.07
C THR A 305 0.78 -8.14 -15.86
N ASP A 306 -0.16 -7.96 -14.93
CA ASP A 306 -0.75 -6.63 -14.64
C ASP A 306 0.33 -5.64 -14.19
N LEU A 307 1.26 -6.05 -13.32
CA LEU A 307 2.35 -5.19 -12.87
C LEU A 307 3.22 -4.73 -14.05
N LEU A 308 3.62 -5.64 -14.94
CA LEU A 308 4.47 -5.32 -16.08
C LEU A 308 3.75 -4.42 -17.10
N GLU A 309 2.48 -4.67 -17.39
CA GLU A 309 1.65 -3.86 -18.29
C GLU A 309 1.45 -2.44 -17.72
N ARG A 310 1.10 -2.32 -16.42
CA ARG A 310 0.95 -1.03 -15.75
C ARG A 310 2.25 -0.23 -15.70
N LEU A 311 3.37 -0.88 -15.41
CA LEU A 311 4.68 -0.23 -15.43
C LEU A 311 5.08 0.23 -16.84
N GLY A 312 4.77 -0.56 -17.87
CA GLY A 312 4.99 -0.19 -19.27
C GLY A 312 4.21 1.08 -19.64
N SER A 313 2.89 1.08 -19.41
CA SER A 313 2.05 2.24 -19.66
C SER A 313 2.48 3.47 -18.84
N PHE A 314 2.79 3.29 -17.55
CA PHE A 314 3.28 4.36 -16.70
C PHE A 314 4.60 4.98 -17.22
N GLY A 315 5.52 4.14 -17.68
CA GLY A 315 6.78 4.60 -18.29
C GLY A 315 6.53 5.41 -19.57
N GLU A 316 5.60 4.99 -20.42
CA GLU A 316 5.21 5.72 -21.64
C GLU A 316 4.52 7.05 -21.32
N ASP A 317 3.52 7.05 -20.44
CA ASP A 317 2.73 8.23 -20.05
C ASP A 317 3.61 9.30 -19.37
N THR A 318 4.59 8.87 -18.61
CA THR A 318 5.53 9.77 -17.92
C THR A 318 6.74 10.15 -18.78
N GLY A 319 6.87 9.58 -19.99
CA GLY A 319 8.01 9.83 -20.88
C GLY A 319 9.35 9.38 -20.30
N GLY A 320 9.35 8.36 -19.45
CA GLY A 320 10.55 7.81 -18.81
C GLY A 320 11.21 8.74 -17.80
N ARG A 321 10.47 9.70 -17.22
CA ARG A 321 11.04 10.71 -16.29
C ARG A 321 11.26 10.21 -14.87
N ALA A 322 10.79 8.99 -14.51
CA ALA A 322 11.03 8.45 -13.18
C ALA A 322 12.53 8.25 -12.93
N ALA A 323 13.01 8.71 -11.79
CA ALA A 323 14.41 8.59 -11.35
C ALA A 323 14.55 8.00 -9.94
N GLY A 324 13.51 8.13 -9.10
CA GLY A 324 13.38 7.49 -7.80
C GLY A 324 11.96 7.05 -7.53
N VAL A 325 11.76 5.95 -6.82
CA VAL A 325 10.44 5.35 -6.58
C VAL A 325 10.29 4.90 -5.14
N LEU A 326 9.15 5.25 -4.54
CA LEU A 326 8.63 4.61 -3.33
C LEU A 326 7.62 3.53 -3.74
N LEU A 327 7.81 2.31 -3.25
CA LEU A 327 7.01 1.13 -3.59
C LEU A 327 6.33 0.56 -2.34
N PHE A 328 5.02 0.49 -2.36
CA PHE A 328 4.18 -0.11 -1.34
C PHE A 328 3.57 -1.39 -1.90
N SER A 329 4.14 -2.53 -1.54
CA SER A 329 3.68 -3.84 -1.99
C SER A 329 2.94 -4.54 -0.86
N CYS A 330 1.85 -5.22 -1.16
CA CYS A 330 1.11 -5.96 -0.15
C CYS A 330 1.99 -7.03 0.51
N ASN A 331 1.86 -7.20 1.83
CA ASN A 331 2.52 -8.30 2.54
C ASN A 331 2.08 -9.70 2.07
N GLY A 332 0.98 -9.79 1.31
CA GLY A 332 0.56 -11.00 0.61
C GLY A 332 1.22 -11.22 -0.76
N ARG A 333 2.02 -10.27 -1.28
CA ARG A 333 2.67 -10.37 -2.61
C ARG A 333 4.05 -11.01 -2.57
N GLY A 334 4.86 -10.77 -1.59
CA GLY A 334 6.24 -11.21 -1.47
C GLY A 334 6.52 -12.69 -1.74
N ALA A 335 7.27 -13.34 -0.89
CA ALA A 335 7.66 -14.74 -1.04
C ALA A 335 6.45 -15.70 -1.06
N SER A 336 5.37 -15.35 -0.37
CA SER A 336 4.15 -16.15 -0.34
C SER A 336 3.45 -16.28 -1.70
N MET A 337 3.53 -15.26 -2.57
CA MET A 337 2.94 -15.28 -3.90
C MET A 337 3.95 -15.66 -4.97
N PHE A 338 5.12 -15.05 -4.97
CA PHE A 338 6.09 -15.17 -6.05
C PHE A 338 7.25 -16.11 -5.77
N GLY A 339 7.33 -16.67 -4.55
CA GLY A 339 8.46 -17.50 -4.13
C GLY A 339 9.73 -16.70 -3.84
N THR A 340 9.66 -15.37 -3.93
CA THR A 340 10.75 -14.43 -3.63
C THR A 340 10.17 -13.09 -3.20
N ALA A 341 10.80 -12.45 -2.23
CA ALA A 341 10.47 -11.09 -1.82
C ALA A 341 10.92 -10.02 -2.82
N ASP A 342 11.78 -10.38 -3.79
CA ASP A 342 12.40 -9.44 -4.72
C ASP A 342 11.56 -9.11 -5.96
N HIS A 343 10.44 -9.79 -6.16
CA HIS A 343 9.68 -9.77 -7.42
C HIS A 343 9.32 -8.34 -7.85
N ASP A 344 8.56 -7.64 -7.03
CA ASP A 344 8.01 -6.33 -7.39
C ASP A 344 9.11 -5.26 -7.57
N VAL A 345 10.09 -5.22 -6.67
CA VAL A 345 11.18 -4.25 -6.77
C VAL A 345 12.05 -4.48 -8.02
N ARG A 346 12.27 -5.73 -8.41
CA ARG A 346 12.99 -6.05 -9.65
C ARG A 346 12.19 -5.70 -10.90
N ALA A 347 10.87 -5.92 -10.88
CA ALA A 347 9.98 -5.51 -11.97
C ALA A 347 10.00 -3.99 -12.16
N VAL A 348 9.82 -3.22 -11.08
CA VAL A 348 9.85 -1.74 -11.11
C VAL A 348 11.20 -1.23 -11.63
N ARG A 349 12.31 -1.69 -11.05
CA ARG A 349 13.65 -1.26 -11.47
C ARG A 349 13.91 -1.52 -12.95
N ARG A 350 13.53 -2.71 -13.43
CA ARG A 350 13.75 -3.10 -14.82
C ARG A 350 12.86 -2.32 -15.79
N ALA A 351 11.57 -2.18 -15.47
CA ALA A 351 10.60 -1.57 -16.37
C ALA A 351 10.81 -0.05 -16.49
N LEU A 352 11.10 0.63 -15.37
CA LEU A 352 11.29 2.08 -15.34
C LEU A 352 12.74 2.51 -15.52
N GLY A 353 13.71 1.58 -15.49
CA GLY A 353 15.12 1.90 -15.62
C GLY A 353 15.69 2.68 -14.44
N VAL A 354 15.10 2.52 -13.24
CA VAL A 354 15.47 3.26 -12.02
C VAL A 354 16.28 2.38 -11.08
N ASP A 355 17.30 2.95 -10.43
CA ASP A 355 18.10 2.22 -9.45
C ASP A 355 17.59 2.41 -8.02
N ALA A 356 17.10 3.59 -7.67
CA ALA A 356 16.62 3.90 -6.32
C ALA A 356 15.13 3.56 -6.16
N VAL A 357 14.84 2.36 -5.68
CA VAL A 357 13.49 1.87 -5.38
C VAL A 357 13.47 1.33 -3.96
N THR A 358 12.72 2.00 -3.10
CA THR A 358 12.57 1.62 -1.68
C THR A 358 11.10 1.62 -1.28
N GLY A 359 10.77 0.88 -0.25
CA GLY A 359 9.45 0.81 0.33
C GLY A 359 9.34 -0.30 1.34
N PHE A 360 8.15 -0.84 1.47
CA PHE A 360 7.89 -1.92 2.41
C PHE A 360 6.71 -2.80 1.97
N PHE A 361 6.59 -3.95 2.62
CA PHE A 361 5.42 -4.82 2.51
C PHE A 361 4.34 -4.31 3.48
N ALA A 362 3.27 -3.76 2.91
CA ALA A 362 2.20 -3.06 3.61
C ALA A 362 1.09 -4.01 4.07
N ALA A 363 0.43 -3.69 5.19
CA ALA A 363 -0.79 -4.35 5.64
C ALA A 363 -2.04 -3.98 4.81
N GLY A 364 -1.90 -2.95 3.99
CA GLY A 364 -2.85 -2.46 3.00
C GLY A 364 -2.19 -1.32 2.24
N GLU A 365 -2.41 -1.24 0.95
CA GLU A 365 -1.81 -0.23 0.09
C GLU A 365 -2.80 0.92 -0.12
N VAL A 366 -2.30 2.14 -0.13
CA VAL A 366 -3.08 3.33 -0.45
C VAL A 366 -2.70 3.80 -1.85
N GLY A 367 -3.69 3.98 -2.72
CA GLY A 367 -3.43 4.45 -4.07
C GLY A 367 -4.70 4.87 -4.82
N PRO A 368 -4.57 5.75 -5.84
CA PRO A 368 -5.69 6.19 -6.65
C PRO A 368 -5.99 5.19 -7.78
N VAL A 369 -7.26 4.84 -7.95
CA VAL A 369 -7.76 4.11 -9.12
C VAL A 369 -9.00 4.84 -9.63
N ALA A 370 -9.14 4.98 -10.93
CA ALA A 370 -10.22 5.72 -11.58
C ALA A 370 -10.47 7.13 -11.00
N GLY A 371 -9.39 7.81 -10.59
CA GLY A 371 -9.45 9.17 -10.01
C GLY A 371 -9.94 9.24 -8.56
N ARG A 372 -10.07 8.12 -7.87
CA ARG A 372 -10.47 8.04 -6.46
C ARG A 372 -9.41 7.31 -5.63
N ASN A 373 -9.19 7.78 -4.41
CA ASN A 373 -8.27 7.16 -3.46
C ASN A 373 -8.93 5.97 -2.76
N HIS A 374 -8.20 4.85 -2.67
CA HIS A 374 -8.67 3.63 -2.05
C HIS A 374 -7.59 2.99 -1.17
N VAL A 375 -8.02 2.27 -0.15
CA VAL A 375 -7.19 1.26 0.50
C VAL A 375 -7.37 -0.04 -0.27
N HIS A 376 -6.26 -0.60 -0.72
CA HIS A 376 -6.21 -1.81 -1.53
C HIS A 376 -5.70 -3.01 -0.72
N SER A 377 -5.90 -4.19 -1.27
CA SER A 377 -5.30 -5.45 -0.82
C SER A 377 -4.74 -6.21 -2.02
N TYR A 378 -3.61 -6.88 -1.83
CA TYR A 378 -2.91 -7.66 -2.86
C TYR A 378 -2.44 -6.84 -4.06
N THR A 379 -2.17 -5.57 -3.87
CA THR A 379 -1.71 -4.64 -4.89
C THR A 379 -0.24 -4.27 -4.72
N ALA A 380 0.30 -3.61 -5.72
CA ALA A 380 1.53 -2.85 -5.62
C ALA A 380 1.22 -1.40 -6.03
N CYS A 381 1.44 -0.47 -5.11
CA CYS A 381 1.28 0.96 -5.33
C CYS A 381 2.64 1.62 -5.38
N LEU A 382 2.84 2.59 -6.26
CA LEU A 382 4.07 3.36 -6.30
C LEU A 382 3.83 4.86 -6.42
N LEU A 383 4.82 5.62 -5.91
CA LEU A 383 4.99 7.04 -6.12
C LEU A 383 6.35 7.26 -6.77
N ALA A 384 6.36 7.90 -7.94
CA ALA A 384 7.57 8.17 -8.71
C ALA A 384 7.96 9.64 -8.67
N PHE A 385 9.25 9.86 -8.51
CA PHE A 385 9.91 11.15 -8.52
C PHE A 385 10.82 11.24 -9.75
N GLY A 386 10.94 12.43 -10.32
CA GLY A 386 11.75 12.71 -11.50
C GLY A 386 12.89 13.68 -11.26
N ASP A 387 13.62 13.92 -12.33
CA ASP A 387 14.68 14.93 -12.39
C ASP A 387 14.12 16.33 -12.63
#